data_a7635b18e99273a2c0399cdc8ed704ef
#
_entry.id   a7635b18e99273a2c0399cdc8ed704ef
#
_cell.length_a   1.000
_cell.length_b   1.000
_cell.length_c   1.000
_cell.angle_alpha   90.00
_cell.angle_beta   90.00
_cell.angle_gamma   90.00
#
_symmetry.space_group_name_H-M   'P 1'
#
loop_
_entity.id
_entity.type
_entity.pdbx_description
1 polymer ?
#
loop_
_entity_poly.entity_id
_entity_poly.type
_entity_poly.pdbx_seq_one_letter_code
_entity_poly.pdbx_strand_id
1 'polypeptide(L)'
;IMIIINTVANSVLGEAEPEIFKFIGDKTTALLAGAIVAYLIAVRSMGQKAAEKAATDSLSSAGIVFLITGAGGAFSNIITITGVSDAISDIVSGLTTNVFVVIILAYLVGLLIKQVTGSGTVSAITSMTIMSSVAPAVALPPVFIAMACLSGTLFGATVNDSGFWIVTNMSGLEFTGGVKTYTIPEMIE
;
A
#
# COMPACT_ATOMS: atom_id res chain seq x y z
N ILE A 1 15.92 -11.69 -1.10
CA ILE A 1 17.40 -11.70 -1.26
C ILE A 1 17.79 -10.75 -2.39
N MET A 2 17.27 -10.92 -3.63
CA MET A 2 17.63 -10.09 -4.80
C MET A 2 17.44 -8.59 -4.53
N ILE A 3 16.30 -8.18 -4.00
CA ILE A 3 16.01 -6.79 -3.64
C ILE A 3 16.98 -6.26 -2.57
N ILE A 4 17.30 -7.07 -1.56
CA ILE A 4 18.26 -6.67 -0.51
C ILE A 4 19.64 -6.46 -1.09
N ILE A 5 20.11 -7.35 -1.96
CA ILE A 5 21.42 -7.22 -2.64
C ILE A 5 21.49 -5.90 -3.41
N ASN A 6 20.44 -5.59 -4.19
CA ASN A 6 20.38 -4.33 -4.92
C ASN A 6 20.37 -3.09 -3.99
N THR A 7 19.57 -3.14 -2.92
CA THR A 7 19.52 -2.03 -1.95
C THR A 7 20.88 -1.80 -1.32
N VAL A 8 21.61 -2.86 -0.94
CA VAL A 8 22.97 -2.75 -0.39
C VAL A 8 23.96 -2.27 -1.46
N ALA A 9 23.90 -2.82 -2.67
CA ALA A 9 24.75 -2.40 -3.77
C ALA A 9 24.57 -0.91 -4.11
N ASN A 10 23.33 -0.46 -4.19
CA ASN A 10 23.02 0.96 -4.42
C ASN A 10 23.50 1.86 -3.28
N SER A 11 23.39 1.41 -2.02
CA SER A 11 23.88 2.16 -0.86
C SER A 11 25.41 2.26 -0.81
N VAL A 12 26.13 1.26 -1.34
CA VAL A 12 27.59 1.22 -1.31
C VAL A 12 28.23 1.83 -2.55
N LEU A 13 27.67 1.54 -3.73
CA LEU A 13 28.24 1.92 -5.03
C LEU A 13 27.63 3.21 -5.60
N GLY A 14 26.46 3.62 -5.12
CA GLY A 14 25.75 4.81 -5.59
C GLY A 14 25.50 4.77 -7.11
N GLU A 15 25.85 5.86 -7.81
CA GLU A 15 25.67 5.96 -9.27
C GLU A 15 26.58 5.01 -10.08
N ALA A 16 27.61 4.44 -9.48
CA ALA A 16 28.51 3.48 -10.12
C ALA A 16 27.98 2.03 -10.09
N GLU A 17 26.75 1.82 -9.62
CA GLU A 17 26.16 0.49 -9.58
C GLU A 17 25.98 -0.10 -10.99
N PRO A 18 26.53 -1.31 -11.27
CA PRO A 18 26.37 -1.97 -12.56
C PRO A 18 24.89 -2.22 -12.88
N GLU A 19 24.48 -1.97 -14.11
CA GLU A 19 23.06 -2.13 -14.57
C GLU A 19 22.51 -3.53 -14.30
N ILE A 20 23.38 -4.54 -14.28
CA ILE A 20 22.97 -5.92 -13.99
C ILE A 20 22.42 -6.07 -12.57
N PHE A 21 22.98 -5.36 -11.59
CA PHE A 21 22.44 -5.38 -10.22
C PHE A 21 21.12 -4.64 -10.11
N LYS A 22 20.98 -3.53 -10.83
CA LYS A 22 19.71 -2.79 -10.95
C LYS A 22 18.64 -3.69 -11.56
N PHE A 23 18.95 -4.40 -12.65
CA PHE A 23 18.00 -5.31 -13.29
C PHE A 23 17.62 -6.50 -12.41
N ILE A 24 18.60 -7.17 -11.80
CA ILE A 24 18.36 -8.35 -10.95
C ILE A 24 17.59 -7.96 -9.68
N GLY A 25 17.89 -6.80 -9.11
CA GLY A 25 17.27 -6.31 -7.89
C GLY A 25 16.01 -5.48 -8.12
N ASP A 26 15.62 -5.24 -9.38
CA ASP A 26 14.33 -4.62 -9.68
C ASP A 26 13.18 -5.43 -9.07
N LYS A 27 12.20 -4.72 -8.51
CA LYS A 27 11.09 -5.33 -7.78
C LYS A 27 10.32 -6.30 -8.66
N THR A 28 10.07 -5.95 -9.91
CA THR A 28 9.31 -6.76 -10.86
C THR A 28 10.10 -8.01 -11.24
N THR A 29 11.39 -7.87 -11.55
CA THR A 29 12.29 -8.98 -11.88
C THR A 29 12.43 -9.94 -10.70
N ALA A 30 12.61 -9.42 -9.49
CA ALA A 30 12.76 -10.23 -8.28
C ALA A 30 11.47 -10.99 -7.94
N LEU A 31 10.30 -10.36 -8.09
CA LEU A 31 9.00 -11.00 -7.87
C LEU A 31 8.72 -12.06 -8.92
N LEU A 32 9.02 -11.79 -10.19
CA LEU A 32 8.85 -12.76 -11.28
C LEU A 32 9.74 -13.99 -11.05
N ALA A 33 11.02 -13.79 -10.73
CA ALA A 33 11.92 -14.88 -10.42
C ALA A 33 11.43 -15.70 -9.21
N GLY A 34 10.95 -15.03 -8.17
CA GLY A 34 10.33 -15.67 -7.01
C GLY A 34 9.12 -16.52 -7.37
N ALA A 35 8.23 -15.99 -8.22
CA ALA A 35 7.05 -16.71 -8.69
C ALA A 35 7.41 -17.96 -9.52
N ILE A 36 8.41 -17.86 -10.40
CA ILE A 36 8.90 -19.00 -11.19
C ILE A 36 9.46 -20.10 -10.26
N VAL A 37 10.29 -19.71 -9.29
CA VAL A 37 10.85 -20.66 -8.31
C VAL A 37 9.75 -21.33 -7.48
N ALA A 38 8.79 -20.55 -7.00
CA ALA A 38 7.65 -21.07 -6.25
C ALA A 38 6.82 -22.06 -7.08
N TYR A 39 6.56 -21.73 -8.36
CA TYR A 39 5.83 -22.61 -9.26
C TYR A 39 6.59 -23.94 -9.50
N LEU A 40 7.91 -23.87 -9.75
CA LEU A 40 8.73 -25.08 -9.93
C LEU A 40 8.73 -25.98 -8.67
N ILE A 41 8.79 -25.38 -7.48
CA ILE A 41 8.67 -26.11 -6.21
C ILE A 41 7.28 -26.76 -6.10
N ALA A 42 6.22 -26.00 -6.42
CA ALA A 42 4.85 -26.51 -6.40
C ALA A 42 4.65 -27.68 -7.34
N VAL A 43 5.14 -27.59 -8.59
CA VAL A 43 5.07 -28.70 -9.57
C VAL A 43 5.76 -29.96 -9.03
N ARG A 44 6.93 -29.78 -8.39
CA ARG A 44 7.69 -30.91 -7.84
C ARG A 44 7.03 -31.50 -6.60
N SER A 45 6.34 -30.70 -5.79
CA SER A 45 5.72 -31.12 -4.52
C SER A 45 4.33 -31.71 -4.70
N MET A 46 3.48 -31.09 -5.49
CA MET A 46 2.06 -31.47 -5.64
C MET A 46 1.68 -31.97 -7.02
N GLY A 47 2.62 -31.97 -7.97
CA GLY A 47 2.41 -32.36 -9.36
C GLY A 47 1.85 -31.22 -10.22
N GLN A 48 2.02 -31.37 -11.54
CA GLN A 48 1.74 -30.31 -12.50
C GLN A 48 0.28 -29.83 -12.47
N LYS A 49 -0.70 -30.73 -12.49
CA LYS A 49 -2.13 -30.35 -12.52
C LYS A 49 -2.57 -29.56 -11.28
N ALA A 50 -2.07 -29.94 -10.09
CA ALA A 50 -2.39 -29.24 -8.86
C ALA A 50 -1.70 -27.88 -8.81
N ALA A 51 -0.46 -27.79 -9.29
CA ALA A 51 0.28 -26.53 -9.38
C ALA A 51 -0.36 -25.56 -10.37
N GLU A 52 -0.80 -26.03 -11.54
CA GLU A 52 -1.53 -25.22 -12.53
C GLU A 52 -2.84 -24.69 -11.97
N LYS A 53 -3.60 -25.54 -11.26
CA LYS A 53 -4.83 -25.10 -10.58
C LYS A 53 -4.53 -24.02 -9.53
N ALA A 54 -3.56 -24.24 -8.65
CA ALA A 54 -3.16 -23.27 -7.65
C ALA A 54 -2.70 -21.93 -8.25
N ALA A 55 -1.95 -21.97 -9.35
CA ALA A 55 -1.54 -20.78 -10.08
C ALA A 55 -2.75 -20.03 -10.68
N THR A 56 -3.70 -20.75 -11.29
CA THR A 56 -4.93 -20.16 -11.85
C THR A 56 -5.79 -19.52 -10.77
N ASP A 57 -5.98 -20.21 -9.65
CA ASP A 57 -6.74 -19.67 -8.51
C ASP A 57 -6.07 -18.41 -7.93
N SER A 58 -4.74 -18.41 -7.86
CA SER A 58 -3.96 -17.25 -7.42
C SER A 58 -4.08 -16.06 -8.40
N LEU A 59 -4.05 -16.31 -9.70
CA LEU A 59 -4.24 -15.28 -10.73
C LEU A 59 -5.65 -14.68 -10.69
N SER A 60 -6.66 -15.51 -10.45
CA SER A 60 -8.04 -15.05 -10.29
C SER A 60 -8.18 -14.10 -9.08
N SER A 61 -7.58 -14.47 -7.95
CA SER A 61 -7.55 -13.63 -6.75
C SER A 61 -6.77 -12.32 -6.98
N ALA A 62 -5.63 -12.39 -7.67
CA ALA A 62 -4.85 -11.22 -8.03
C ALA A 62 -5.61 -10.26 -8.95
N GLY A 63 -6.44 -10.78 -9.86
CA GLY A 63 -7.26 -9.97 -10.77
C GLY A 63 -8.18 -9.00 -10.02
N ILE A 64 -8.79 -9.43 -8.94
CA ILE A 64 -9.64 -8.59 -8.08
C ILE A 64 -8.81 -7.49 -7.43
N VAL A 65 -7.63 -7.82 -6.94
CA VAL A 65 -6.71 -6.84 -6.33
C VAL A 65 -6.27 -5.79 -7.35
N PHE A 66 -5.91 -6.20 -8.57
CA PHE A 66 -5.56 -5.27 -9.65
C PHE A 66 -6.72 -4.34 -10.01
N LEU A 67 -7.92 -4.87 -10.12
CA LEU A 67 -9.10 -4.07 -10.43
C LEU A 67 -9.38 -3.01 -9.35
N ILE A 68 -9.38 -3.42 -8.08
CA ILE A 68 -9.61 -2.50 -6.94
C ILE A 68 -8.49 -1.46 -6.86
N THR A 69 -7.23 -1.86 -6.99
CA THR A 69 -6.09 -0.95 -6.96
C THR A 69 -6.12 0.04 -8.12
N GLY A 70 -6.46 -0.43 -9.33
CA GLY A 70 -6.61 0.42 -10.51
C GLY A 70 -7.75 1.43 -10.36
N ALA A 71 -8.91 0.99 -9.90
CA ALA A 71 -10.05 1.87 -9.63
C ALA A 71 -9.72 2.91 -8.55
N GLY A 72 -9.06 2.49 -7.48
CA GLY A 72 -8.60 3.40 -6.42
C GLY A 72 -7.58 4.42 -6.92
N GLY A 73 -6.64 4.01 -7.78
CA GLY A 73 -5.68 4.92 -8.42
C GLY A 73 -6.38 5.95 -9.32
N ALA A 74 -7.37 5.53 -10.10
CA ALA A 74 -8.18 6.44 -10.92
C ALA A 74 -8.95 7.44 -10.03
N PHE A 75 -9.53 6.97 -8.94
CA PHE A 75 -10.22 7.83 -7.97
C PHE A 75 -9.27 8.86 -7.32
N SER A 76 -8.08 8.41 -6.90
CA SER A 76 -7.03 9.30 -6.39
C SER A 76 -6.66 10.41 -7.39
N ASN A 77 -6.51 10.04 -8.66
CA ASN A 77 -6.21 11.00 -9.71
C ASN A 77 -7.36 12.02 -9.89
N ILE A 78 -8.61 11.58 -9.84
CA ILE A 78 -9.77 12.49 -9.88
C ILE A 78 -9.74 13.46 -8.70
N ILE A 79 -9.47 13.02 -7.48
CA ILE A 79 -9.32 13.90 -6.31
C ILE A 79 -8.26 14.98 -6.57
N THR A 80 -7.13 14.58 -7.15
CA THR A 80 -6.03 15.51 -7.42
C THR A 80 -6.42 16.56 -8.48
N ILE A 81 -6.99 16.13 -9.61
CA ILE A 81 -7.32 17.04 -10.73
C ILE A 81 -8.57 17.92 -10.48
N THR A 82 -9.42 17.53 -9.54
CA THR A 82 -10.61 18.34 -9.18
C THR A 82 -10.31 19.46 -8.20
N GLY A 83 -9.06 19.60 -7.73
CA GLY A 83 -8.65 20.64 -6.79
C GLY A 83 -9.10 20.39 -5.34
N VAL A 84 -9.63 19.19 -5.05
CA VAL A 84 -9.99 18.80 -3.67
C VAL A 84 -8.76 18.78 -2.77
N SER A 85 -7.62 18.38 -3.30
CA SER A 85 -6.34 18.41 -2.58
C SER A 85 -5.95 19.82 -2.15
N ASP A 86 -6.11 20.79 -3.07
CA ASP A 86 -5.79 22.19 -2.79
C ASP A 86 -6.77 22.78 -1.77
N ALA A 87 -8.06 22.49 -1.91
CA ALA A 87 -9.08 22.93 -0.95
C ALA A 87 -8.83 22.40 0.47
N ILE A 88 -8.45 21.13 0.60
CA ILE A 88 -8.07 20.55 1.90
C ILE A 88 -6.81 21.23 2.44
N SER A 89 -5.83 21.49 1.58
CA SER A 89 -4.61 22.18 1.94
C SER A 89 -4.86 23.58 2.47
N ASP A 90 -5.71 24.35 1.79
CA ASP A 90 -6.09 25.70 2.20
C ASP A 90 -6.80 25.70 3.56
N ILE A 91 -7.73 24.77 3.76
CA ILE A 91 -8.42 24.60 5.04
C ILE A 91 -7.41 24.27 6.16
N VAL A 92 -6.54 23.31 5.96
CA VAL A 92 -5.57 22.88 6.98
C VAL A 92 -4.57 23.99 7.30
N SER A 93 -4.05 24.68 6.27
CA SER A 93 -3.11 25.79 6.44
C SER A 93 -3.74 26.99 7.15
N GLY A 94 -5.04 27.21 6.94
CA GLY A 94 -5.80 28.27 7.60
C GLY A 94 -6.20 27.96 9.04
N LEU A 95 -6.23 26.66 9.42
CA LEU A 95 -6.67 26.25 10.74
C LEU A 95 -5.56 26.36 11.79
N THR A 96 -4.32 25.98 11.46
CA THR A 96 -3.25 25.95 12.46
C THR A 96 -1.86 25.74 11.88
N THR A 97 -0.88 26.32 12.58
CA THR A 97 0.54 26.00 12.42
C THR A 97 1.05 25.08 13.52
N ASN A 98 0.16 24.58 14.38
CA ASN A 98 0.54 23.69 15.47
C ASN A 98 0.87 22.31 14.91
N VAL A 99 2.11 21.89 15.12
CA VAL A 99 2.67 20.61 14.65
C VAL A 99 1.82 19.40 15.02
N PHE A 100 1.34 19.34 16.27
CA PHE A 100 0.53 18.20 16.74
C PHE A 100 -0.81 18.12 16.03
N VAL A 101 -1.45 19.26 15.80
CA VAL A 101 -2.74 19.30 15.07
C VAL A 101 -2.54 18.89 13.64
N VAL A 102 -1.46 19.30 12.98
CA VAL A 102 -1.16 18.88 11.59
C VAL A 102 -0.87 17.38 11.50
N ILE A 103 -0.17 16.80 12.47
CA ILE A 103 0.05 15.35 12.51
C ILE A 103 -1.27 14.59 12.67
N ILE A 104 -2.15 15.05 13.58
CA ILE A 104 -3.48 14.43 13.76
C ILE A 104 -4.31 14.56 12.48
N LEU A 105 -4.30 15.72 11.84
CA LEU A 105 -5.01 15.93 10.58
C LEU A 105 -4.46 15.03 9.47
N ALA A 106 -3.15 14.87 9.36
CA ALA A 106 -2.51 13.97 8.41
C ALA A 106 -2.96 12.52 8.63
N TYR A 107 -2.99 12.06 9.88
CA TYR A 107 -3.53 10.75 10.25
C TYR A 107 -5.00 10.61 9.84
N LEU A 108 -5.85 11.59 10.18
CA LEU A 108 -7.28 11.58 9.84
C LEU A 108 -7.52 11.58 8.32
N VAL A 109 -6.74 12.34 7.56
CA VAL A 109 -6.81 12.32 6.08
C VAL A 109 -6.46 10.93 5.56
N GLY A 110 -5.39 10.31 6.06
CA GLY A 110 -5.02 8.94 5.70
C GLY A 110 -6.13 7.94 5.99
N LEU A 111 -6.71 8.02 7.18
CA LEU A 111 -7.82 7.18 7.64
C LEU A 111 -9.06 7.34 6.74
N LEU A 112 -9.49 8.59 6.48
CA LEU A 112 -10.68 8.85 5.67
C LEU A 112 -10.50 8.35 4.23
N ILE A 113 -9.35 8.62 3.62
CA ILE A 113 -9.06 8.12 2.27
C ILE A 113 -9.02 6.59 2.25
N LYS A 114 -8.46 5.95 3.28
CA LYS A 114 -8.47 4.49 3.42
C LYS A 114 -9.90 3.93 3.46
N GLN A 115 -10.78 4.52 4.26
CA GLN A 115 -12.16 4.06 4.35
C GLN A 115 -12.94 4.22 3.04
N VAL A 116 -12.60 5.22 2.22
CA VAL A 116 -13.23 5.45 0.91
C VAL A 116 -12.68 4.50 -0.15
N THR A 117 -11.35 4.37 -0.25
CA THR A 117 -10.69 3.63 -1.33
C THR A 117 -10.56 2.14 -1.07
N GLY A 118 -10.53 1.73 0.18
CA GLY A 118 -10.28 0.36 0.61
C GLY A 118 -8.86 -0.15 0.34
N SER A 119 -7.97 0.67 -0.22
CA SER A 119 -6.60 0.29 -0.56
C SER A 119 -5.60 1.08 0.27
N GLY A 120 -4.79 0.40 1.08
CA GLY A 120 -3.75 1.03 1.88
C GLY A 120 -2.74 1.78 1.02
N THR A 121 -2.26 1.20 -0.07
CA THR A 121 -1.27 1.82 -0.97
C THR A 121 -1.83 3.06 -1.65
N VAL A 122 -3.03 2.99 -2.20
CA VAL A 122 -3.68 4.12 -2.88
C VAL A 122 -3.97 5.24 -1.88
N SER A 123 -4.49 4.89 -0.71
CA SER A 123 -4.78 5.84 0.37
C SER A 123 -3.51 6.56 0.83
N ALA A 124 -2.41 5.81 0.98
CA ALA A 124 -1.12 6.36 1.38
C ALA A 124 -0.62 7.40 0.36
N ILE A 125 -0.59 7.03 -0.92
CA ILE A 125 -0.15 7.94 -1.99
C ILE A 125 -1.04 9.18 -2.03
N THR A 126 -2.36 9.00 -2.01
CA THR A 126 -3.32 10.11 -2.08
C THR A 126 -3.20 11.04 -0.87
N SER A 127 -3.20 10.49 0.33
CA SER A 127 -3.12 11.30 1.56
C SER A 127 -1.80 12.04 1.68
N MET A 128 -0.68 11.41 1.30
CA MET A 128 0.62 12.07 1.26
C MET A 128 0.67 13.17 0.21
N THR A 129 0.05 12.96 -0.96
CA THR A 129 -0.04 13.99 -2.01
C THR A 129 -0.83 15.20 -1.51
N ILE A 130 -1.99 14.99 -0.88
CA ILE A 130 -2.80 16.05 -0.29
C ILE A 130 -2.00 16.80 0.79
N MET A 131 -1.38 16.09 1.71
CA MET A 131 -0.68 16.70 2.84
C MET A 131 0.70 17.28 2.48
N SER A 132 1.25 16.96 1.30
CA SER A 132 2.53 17.50 0.85
C SER A 132 2.49 19.02 0.66
N SER A 133 1.34 19.59 0.31
CA SER A 133 1.12 21.02 0.19
C SER A 133 1.05 21.76 1.53
N VAL A 134 0.74 21.02 2.62
CA VAL A 134 0.71 21.56 3.98
C VAL A 134 2.09 21.53 4.63
N ALA A 135 2.95 20.61 4.23
CA ALA A 135 4.28 20.41 4.83
C ALA A 135 5.15 21.69 4.89
N PRO A 136 5.19 22.57 3.87
CA PRO A 136 5.97 23.79 3.92
C PRO A 136 5.48 24.82 4.94
N ALA A 137 4.19 24.76 5.30
CA ALA A 137 3.56 25.71 6.25
C ALA A 137 3.88 25.38 7.72
N VAL A 138 4.45 24.20 7.98
CA VAL A 138 4.74 23.71 9.32
C VAL A 138 6.23 23.43 9.43
N ALA A 139 6.88 23.90 10.48
CA ALA A 139 8.30 23.66 10.76
C ALA A 139 8.53 22.18 11.19
N LEU A 140 8.11 21.22 10.33
CA LEU A 140 8.22 19.81 10.58
C LEU A 140 8.81 19.12 9.34
N PRO A 141 9.79 18.22 9.50
CA PRO A 141 10.27 17.42 8.37
C PRO A 141 9.11 16.66 7.71
N PRO A 142 8.99 16.67 6.36
CA PRO A 142 7.88 16.03 5.63
C PRO A 142 7.69 14.54 5.95
N VAL A 143 8.76 13.88 6.40
CA VAL A 143 8.71 12.45 6.77
C VAL A 143 7.71 12.18 7.90
N PHE A 144 7.56 13.08 8.87
CA PHE A 144 6.60 12.88 9.96
C PHE A 144 5.15 12.99 9.49
N ILE A 145 4.89 13.91 8.56
CA ILE A 145 3.57 14.02 7.92
C ILE A 145 3.28 12.76 7.10
N ALA A 146 4.26 12.29 6.33
CA ALA A 146 4.12 11.05 5.57
C ALA A 146 3.86 9.84 6.48
N MET A 147 4.57 9.72 7.60
CA MET A 147 4.35 8.66 8.59
C MET A 147 2.95 8.75 9.21
N ALA A 148 2.48 9.94 9.54
CA ALA A 148 1.14 10.12 10.07
C ALA A 148 0.06 9.71 9.05
N CYS A 149 0.20 10.10 7.77
CA CYS A 149 -0.67 9.64 6.70
C CYS A 149 -0.66 8.11 6.58
N LEU A 150 0.53 7.50 6.56
CA LEU A 150 0.68 6.04 6.50
C LEU A 150 -0.01 5.34 7.66
N SER A 151 0.20 5.81 8.88
CA SER A 151 -0.47 5.25 10.07
C SER A 151 -1.99 5.32 9.95
N GLY A 152 -2.54 6.43 9.45
CA GLY A 152 -3.98 6.54 9.19
C GLY A 152 -4.48 5.52 8.17
N THR A 153 -3.67 5.19 7.16
CA THR A 153 -4.06 4.21 6.13
C THR A 153 -3.99 2.75 6.60
N LEU A 154 -3.41 2.48 7.73
CA LEU A 154 -3.40 1.16 8.36
C LEU A 154 -4.63 0.91 9.25
N PHE A 155 -5.38 1.95 9.58
CA PHE A 155 -6.52 1.83 10.47
C PHE A 155 -7.65 1.01 9.84
N GLY A 156 -7.87 -0.18 10.38
CA GLY A 156 -9.03 -1.04 10.19
C GLY A 156 -9.42 -1.35 8.74
N ALA A 157 -8.92 -2.43 8.18
CA ALA A 157 -9.40 -2.94 6.90
C ALA A 157 -10.88 -3.35 7.00
N THR A 158 -11.70 -2.84 6.08
CA THR A 158 -13.15 -3.06 6.02
C THR A 158 -13.54 -3.83 4.76
N VAL A 159 -14.83 -3.97 4.51
CA VAL A 159 -15.38 -4.75 3.38
C VAL A 159 -14.93 -4.30 1.99
N ASN A 160 -14.47 -3.07 1.87
CA ASN A 160 -13.93 -2.54 0.62
C ASN A 160 -12.42 -2.77 0.45
N ASP A 161 -11.75 -3.34 1.47
CA ASP A 161 -10.34 -3.70 1.41
C ASP A 161 -10.16 -5.13 0.86
N SER A 162 -9.38 -5.24 -0.22
CA SER A 162 -9.03 -6.55 -0.80
C SER A 162 -8.23 -7.43 0.17
N GLY A 163 -7.39 -6.82 1.03
CA GLY A 163 -6.62 -7.53 2.05
C GLY A 163 -7.53 -8.24 3.04
N PHE A 164 -8.61 -7.59 3.48
CA PHE A 164 -9.62 -8.19 4.35
C PHE A 164 -10.18 -9.49 3.76
N TRP A 165 -10.59 -9.47 2.49
CA TRP A 165 -11.15 -10.65 1.84
C TRP A 165 -10.12 -11.73 1.56
N ILE A 166 -8.88 -11.36 1.22
CA ILE A 166 -7.81 -12.32 1.03
C ILE A 166 -7.54 -13.07 2.34
N VAL A 167 -7.32 -12.35 3.43
CA VAL A 167 -7.04 -12.95 4.75
C VAL A 167 -8.21 -13.79 5.24
N THR A 168 -9.43 -13.26 5.15
CA THR A 168 -10.65 -13.94 5.60
C THR A 168 -10.87 -15.25 4.84
N ASN A 169 -10.81 -15.20 3.50
CA ASN A 169 -11.03 -16.36 2.65
C ASN A 169 -9.92 -17.41 2.79
N MET A 170 -8.64 -16.99 2.83
CA MET A 170 -7.52 -17.94 2.99
C MET A 170 -7.50 -18.61 4.37
N SER A 171 -8.03 -17.94 5.39
CA SER A 171 -8.14 -18.50 6.74
C SER A 171 -9.42 -19.31 6.95
N GLY A 172 -10.30 -19.42 5.94
CA GLY A 172 -11.58 -20.12 6.06
C GLY A 172 -12.55 -19.48 7.05
N LEU A 173 -12.39 -18.16 7.29
CA LEU A 173 -13.23 -17.41 8.21
C LEU A 173 -14.47 -16.89 7.50
N GLU A 174 -15.58 -16.81 8.23
CA GLU A 174 -16.74 -16.04 7.83
C GLU A 174 -16.48 -14.53 8.04
N PHE A 175 -17.33 -13.69 7.47
CA PHE A 175 -17.22 -12.23 7.59
C PHE A 175 -17.02 -11.75 9.04
N THR A 176 -17.85 -12.24 9.96
CA THR A 176 -17.77 -11.87 11.38
C THR A 176 -16.47 -12.32 12.04
N GLY A 177 -15.94 -13.45 11.61
CA GLY A 177 -14.60 -13.95 12.01
C GLY A 177 -13.52 -13.01 11.53
N GLY A 178 -13.55 -12.61 10.25
CA GLY A 178 -12.63 -11.66 9.66
C GLY A 178 -12.63 -10.31 10.38
N VAL A 179 -13.79 -9.75 10.68
CA VAL A 179 -13.90 -8.50 11.44
C VAL A 179 -13.24 -8.62 12.82
N LYS A 180 -13.47 -9.70 13.54
CA LYS A 180 -12.91 -9.89 14.90
C LYS A 180 -11.42 -10.14 14.90
N THR A 181 -10.88 -10.84 13.91
CA THR A 181 -9.49 -11.31 13.91
C THR A 181 -8.57 -10.46 13.05
N TYR A 182 -9.10 -9.64 12.16
CA TYR A 182 -8.33 -8.78 11.27
C TYR A 182 -8.66 -7.31 11.49
N THR A 183 -9.91 -6.89 11.25
CA THR A 183 -10.29 -5.46 11.33
C THR A 183 -10.08 -4.87 12.73
N ILE A 184 -10.56 -5.55 13.80
CA ILE A 184 -10.44 -5.02 15.16
C ILE A 184 -8.99 -4.93 15.63
N PRO A 185 -8.10 -5.92 15.43
CA PRO A 185 -6.69 -5.77 15.75
C PRO A 185 -6.02 -4.59 15.03
N GLU A 186 -6.28 -4.39 13.73
CA GLU A 186 -5.74 -3.25 12.97
C GLU A 186 -6.23 -1.88 13.47
N MET A 187 -7.36 -1.84 14.18
CA MET A 187 -7.83 -0.60 14.83
C MET A 187 -7.11 -0.30 16.15
N ILE A 188 -6.39 -1.26 16.71
CA ILE A 188 -5.73 -1.15 18.01
C ILE A 188 -4.23 -0.86 17.86
N GLU A 189 -3.65 -1.23 16.71
CA GLU A 189 -2.25 -0.90 16.38
C GLU A 189 -2.04 0.60 16.14
#